data_b085c70f5646f8db20e50a87ba9c8194
#
_entry.id   b085c70f5646f8db20e50a87ba9c8194
#
_cell.length_a   1.000
_cell.length_b   1.000
_cell.length_c   1.000
_cell.angle_alpha   90.00
_cell.angle_beta   90.00
_cell.angle_gamma   90.00
#
_symmetry.space_group_name_H-M   'P 1'
#
loop_
_entity.id
_entity.type
_entity.pdbx_description
1 polymer ?
#
loop_
_entity_poly.entity_id
_entity_poly.type
_entity_poly.pdbx_seq_one_letter_code
_entity_poly.pdbx_strand_id
1 'polypeptide(L)'
;QYNNRWFLFCCTSDYTNISNYPLDRILNVKLANVPYRESNINFDEYFEDVLGVTKREGQQPEKILLKFQKNEYPYVATKPWHGSQKKVAEDESSVTIELNVVVNYELEQKILSWGNYVEILKPVSLREKIKSRIKDSLEKYDQ
;
A
#
# COMPACT_ATOMS: atom_id res chain seq x y z
N GLN A 1 5.77 12.55 2.81
CA GLN A 1 4.53 12.92 2.10
C GLN A 1 4.06 11.76 1.23
N TYR A 2 2.76 11.47 1.26
CA TYR A 2 2.13 10.47 0.39
C TYR A 2 0.77 10.98 -0.09
N ASN A 3 0.48 10.87 -1.39
CA ASN A 3 -0.77 11.36 -2.02
C ASN A 3 -1.13 12.79 -1.59
N ASN A 4 -0.14 13.71 -1.66
CA ASN A 4 -0.26 15.13 -1.28
C ASN A 4 -0.65 15.38 0.18
N ARG A 5 -0.49 14.37 1.07
CA ARG A 5 -0.76 14.48 2.49
C ARG A 5 0.52 14.25 3.30
N TRP A 6 0.73 15.10 4.29
CA TRP A 6 1.82 14.96 5.25
C TRP A 6 1.39 14.08 6.42
N PHE A 7 2.32 13.23 6.87
CA PHE A 7 2.12 12.34 8.02
C PHE A 7 3.18 12.60 9.07
N LEU A 8 2.76 12.61 10.33
CA LEU A 8 3.63 12.53 11.48
C LEU A 8 3.77 11.06 11.89
N PHE A 9 5.01 10.58 11.97
CA PHE A 9 5.31 9.27 12.53
C PHE A 9 5.76 9.47 13.97
N CYS A 10 5.12 8.80 14.91
CA CYS A 10 5.47 8.92 16.33
C CYS A 10 5.15 7.61 17.07
N CYS A 11 5.80 7.47 18.23
CA CYS A 11 5.46 6.46 19.23
C CYS A 11 4.85 7.17 20.43
N THR A 12 3.84 6.61 21.07
CA THR A 12 3.41 7.02 22.39
C THR A 12 4.32 6.38 23.44
N SER A 13 4.38 6.95 24.66
CA SER A 13 5.31 6.53 25.71
C SER A 13 5.25 5.04 26.06
N ASP A 14 4.09 4.42 25.83
CA ASP A 14 3.79 3.04 26.19
C ASP A 14 3.85 2.07 25.01
N TYR A 15 4.12 2.59 23.79
CA TYR A 15 4.11 1.79 22.57
C TYR A 15 5.49 1.71 21.95
N THR A 16 5.90 0.52 21.62
CA THR A 16 7.10 0.24 20.80
C THR A 16 6.84 0.48 19.31
N ASN A 17 5.57 0.62 18.92
CA ASN A 17 5.13 0.68 17.53
C ASN A 17 5.02 2.10 17.02
N ILE A 18 5.37 2.28 15.75
CA ILE A 18 5.18 3.54 15.04
C ILE A 18 3.73 3.68 14.62
N SER A 19 3.14 4.81 14.99
CA SER A 19 1.84 5.25 14.47
C SER A 19 2.02 6.38 13.48
N ASN A 20 1.18 6.41 12.45
CA ASN A 20 1.13 7.50 11.49
C ASN A 20 -0.12 8.36 11.69
N TYR A 21 0.06 9.66 11.78
CA TYR A 21 -1.03 10.63 11.93
C TYR A 21 -0.98 11.62 10.78
N PRO A 22 -2.04 11.74 9.97
CA PRO A 22 -2.11 12.77 8.94
C PRO A 22 -2.23 14.15 9.61
N LEU A 23 -1.36 15.09 9.21
CA LEU A 23 -1.28 16.42 9.84
C LEU A 23 -2.57 17.23 9.71
N ASP A 24 -3.29 17.03 8.62
CA ASP A 24 -4.59 17.69 8.34
C ASP A 24 -5.73 17.23 9.25
N ARG A 25 -5.53 16.20 10.06
CA ARG A 25 -6.49 15.69 11.05
C ARG A 25 -6.16 16.06 12.49
N ILE A 26 -5.05 16.78 12.71
CA ILE A 26 -4.65 17.24 14.04
C ILE A 26 -5.53 18.42 14.43
N LEU A 27 -6.30 18.28 15.49
CA LEU A 27 -7.20 19.32 15.97
C LEU A 27 -6.53 20.31 16.95
N ASN A 28 -5.67 19.78 17.81
CA ASN A 28 -4.98 20.56 18.84
C ASN A 28 -3.55 20.05 19.07
N VAL A 29 -2.64 20.97 19.30
CA VAL A 29 -1.25 20.69 19.68
C VAL A 29 -0.93 21.41 20.98
N LYS A 30 -0.36 20.71 21.94
CA LYS A 30 0.10 21.26 23.21
C LYS A 30 1.51 20.80 23.50
N LEU A 31 2.31 21.68 24.11
CA LEU A 31 3.60 21.28 24.66
C LEU A 31 3.39 20.28 25.80
N ALA A 32 4.11 19.17 25.74
CA ALA A 32 4.15 18.20 26.82
C ALA A 32 5.43 18.39 27.65
N ASN A 33 5.31 18.25 28.98
CA ASN A 33 6.46 18.27 29.90
C ASN A 33 7.15 16.89 29.94
N VAL A 34 7.48 16.36 28.76
CA VAL A 34 8.22 15.11 28.62
C VAL A 34 9.43 15.37 27.71
N PRO A 35 10.59 14.81 28.03
CA PRO A 35 11.76 14.98 27.18
C PRO A 35 11.52 14.29 25.83
N TYR A 36 11.99 14.94 24.77
CA TYR A 36 12.06 14.30 23.46
C TYR A 36 13.00 13.09 23.51
N ARG A 37 12.58 11.99 22.91
CA ARG A 37 13.42 10.81 22.72
C ARG A 37 13.76 10.69 21.25
N GLU A 38 15.05 10.59 20.96
CA GLU A 38 15.48 10.28 19.59
C GLU A 38 15.04 8.87 19.22
N SER A 39 14.63 8.73 17.96
CA SER A 39 14.27 7.44 17.37
C SER A 39 15.47 6.90 16.62
N ASN A 40 15.83 5.63 16.85
CA ASN A 40 16.85 4.92 16.08
C ASN A 40 16.27 4.24 14.82
N ILE A 41 15.07 4.63 14.40
CA ILE A 41 14.40 4.02 13.27
C ILE A 41 14.99 4.55 11.96
N ASN A 42 15.52 3.64 11.16
CA ASN A 42 15.85 3.95 9.77
C ASN A 42 14.57 3.89 8.94
N PHE A 43 14.05 5.05 8.54
CA PHE A 43 12.81 5.12 7.78
C PHE A 43 12.94 4.57 6.35
N ASP A 44 14.12 4.55 5.75
CA ASP A 44 14.34 3.94 4.45
C ASP A 44 14.12 2.42 4.55
N GLU A 45 14.70 1.77 5.56
CA GLU A 45 14.46 0.36 5.84
C GLU A 45 13.00 0.08 6.27
N TYR A 46 12.42 0.97 7.09
CA TYR A 46 11.05 0.81 7.56
C TYR A 46 10.03 0.78 6.42
N PHE A 47 10.28 1.56 5.36
CA PHE A 47 9.38 1.68 4.21
C PHE A 47 9.84 0.90 2.98
N GLU A 48 10.95 0.16 3.05
CA GLU A 48 11.51 -0.57 1.91
C GLU A 48 10.51 -1.58 1.30
N ASP A 49 9.62 -2.13 2.12
CA ASP A 49 8.64 -3.14 1.72
C ASP A 49 7.18 -2.61 1.72
N VAL A 50 7.00 -1.28 1.79
CA VAL A 50 5.69 -0.67 1.96
C VAL A 50 5.30 0.18 0.74
N LEU A 51 4.14 -0.08 0.19
CA LEU A 51 3.49 0.85 -0.73
C LEU A 51 2.64 1.82 0.11
N GLY A 52 3.03 3.10 0.17
CA GLY A 52 2.35 4.10 0.97
C GLY A 52 2.96 4.34 2.35
N VAL A 53 2.15 4.43 3.38
CA VAL A 53 2.58 4.86 4.72
C VAL A 53 2.08 3.95 5.86
N THR A 54 1.28 2.94 5.55
CA THR A 54 0.68 2.06 6.56
C THR A 54 1.42 0.73 6.65
N LYS A 55 2.04 0.48 7.78
CA LYS A 55 2.63 -0.81 8.14
C LYS A 55 2.17 -1.19 9.54
N ARG A 56 1.67 -2.41 9.71
CA ARG A 56 1.32 -2.95 11.02
C ARG A 56 2.47 -3.79 11.55
N GLU A 57 2.61 -3.83 12.86
CA GLU A 57 3.61 -4.67 13.51
C GLU A 57 3.46 -6.13 13.09
N GLY A 58 4.59 -6.80 12.86
CA GLY A 58 4.64 -8.21 12.47
C GLY A 58 4.24 -8.52 11.03
N GLN A 59 3.77 -7.53 10.25
CA GLN A 59 3.53 -7.75 8.83
C GLN A 59 4.85 -7.96 8.09
N GLN A 60 4.88 -9.00 7.26
CA GLN A 60 6.01 -9.32 6.39
C GLN A 60 5.63 -9.08 4.93
N PRO A 61 6.59 -8.68 4.09
CA PRO A 61 6.36 -8.59 2.66
C PRO A 61 6.09 -9.98 2.07
N GLU A 62 5.22 -10.02 1.09
CA GLU A 62 4.92 -11.22 0.34
C GLU A 62 4.90 -10.95 -1.16
N LYS A 63 5.03 -12.00 -1.95
CA LYS A 63 5.02 -11.92 -3.41
C LYS A 63 3.61 -11.72 -3.92
N ILE A 64 3.39 -10.58 -4.56
CA ILE A 64 2.14 -10.22 -5.20
C ILE A 64 2.31 -10.35 -6.71
N LEU A 65 1.48 -11.16 -7.36
CA LEU A 65 1.45 -11.27 -8.82
C LEU A 65 0.20 -10.57 -9.35
N LEU A 66 0.42 -9.55 -10.17
CA LEU A 66 -0.62 -8.75 -10.80
C LEU A 66 -0.52 -8.88 -12.33
N LYS A 67 -1.63 -9.27 -12.95
CA LYS A 67 -1.76 -9.39 -14.40
C LYS A 67 -2.53 -8.19 -14.94
N PHE A 68 -1.89 -7.41 -15.80
CA PHE A 68 -2.45 -6.23 -16.46
C PHE A 68 -2.82 -6.53 -17.91
N GLN A 69 -3.84 -5.86 -18.41
CA GLN A 69 -4.07 -5.81 -19.86
C GLN A 69 -2.86 -5.15 -20.55
N LYS A 70 -2.46 -5.67 -21.69
CA LYS A 70 -1.21 -5.29 -22.36
C LYS A 70 -1.15 -3.80 -22.73
N ASN A 71 -2.27 -3.21 -23.16
CA ASN A 71 -2.38 -1.81 -23.50
C ASN A 71 -2.23 -0.86 -22.28
N GLU A 72 -2.48 -1.36 -21.06
CA GLU A 72 -2.35 -0.61 -19.82
C GLU A 72 -0.94 -0.72 -19.19
N TYR A 73 -0.19 -1.75 -19.55
CA TYR A 73 1.12 -1.99 -18.97
C TYR A 73 2.13 -0.84 -19.14
N PRO A 74 2.18 -0.07 -20.25
CA PRO A 74 3.10 1.07 -20.37
C PRO A 74 2.99 2.08 -19.23
N TYR A 75 1.79 2.31 -18.68
CA TYR A 75 1.58 3.21 -17.54
C TYR A 75 2.19 2.66 -16.24
N VAL A 76 2.16 1.33 -16.08
CA VAL A 76 2.75 0.64 -14.92
C VAL A 76 4.28 0.56 -15.08
N ALA A 77 4.77 0.37 -16.29
CA ALA A 77 6.19 0.29 -16.58
C ALA A 77 6.90 1.63 -16.38
N THR A 78 6.30 2.73 -16.84
CA THR A 78 6.88 4.08 -16.76
C THR A 78 6.75 4.72 -15.38
N LYS A 79 5.79 4.25 -14.57
CA LYS A 79 5.60 4.67 -13.18
C LYS A 79 5.42 3.46 -12.27
N PRO A 80 6.51 2.76 -11.93
CA PRO A 80 6.46 1.59 -11.07
C PRO A 80 5.77 1.88 -9.74
N TRP A 81 5.00 0.92 -9.24
CA TRP A 81 4.29 1.07 -7.98
C TRP A 81 5.23 0.99 -6.78
N HIS A 82 6.30 0.20 -6.93
CA HIS A 82 7.29 -0.03 -5.89
C HIS A 82 8.64 -0.40 -6.49
N GLY A 83 9.73 -0.18 -5.75
CA GLY A 83 11.09 -0.51 -6.20
C GLY A 83 11.32 -2.00 -6.48
N SER A 84 10.56 -2.88 -5.84
CA SER A 84 10.62 -4.34 -6.08
C SER A 84 9.90 -4.81 -7.35
N GLN A 85 9.26 -3.91 -8.10
CA GLN A 85 8.47 -4.27 -9.28
C GLN A 85 9.31 -4.93 -10.36
N LYS A 86 8.88 -6.10 -10.82
CA LYS A 86 9.52 -6.85 -11.92
C LYS A 86 8.47 -7.36 -12.89
N LYS A 87 8.75 -7.27 -14.20
CA LYS A 87 7.96 -8.00 -15.21
C LYS A 87 8.40 -9.47 -15.17
N VAL A 88 7.45 -10.38 -14.99
CA VAL A 88 7.71 -11.82 -14.85
C VAL A 88 7.11 -12.66 -15.97
N ALA A 89 6.07 -12.16 -16.64
CA ALA A 89 5.49 -12.82 -17.80
C ALA A 89 4.84 -11.82 -18.75
N GLU A 90 4.71 -12.20 -20.02
CA GLU A 90 4.00 -11.44 -21.04
C GLU A 90 3.45 -12.42 -22.09
N ASP A 91 2.23 -12.15 -22.54
CA ASP A 91 1.58 -12.82 -23.66
C ASP A 91 1.01 -11.78 -24.65
N GLU A 92 0.19 -12.23 -25.62
CA GLU A 92 -0.40 -11.33 -26.64
C GLU A 92 -1.33 -10.29 -26.05
N SER A 93 -2.02 -10.59 -24.95
CA SER A 93 -3.09 -9.80 -24.35
C SER A 93 -2.73 -9.18 -22.99
N SER A 94 -1.70 -9.68 -22.33
CA SER A 94 -1.42 -9.31 -20.95
C SER A 94 0.06 -9.29 -20.59
N VAL A 95 0.36 -8.57 -19.49
CA VAL A 95 1.67 -8.55 -18.83
C VAL A 95 1.48 -8.81 -17.35
N THR A 96 2.28 -9.72 -16.78
CA THR A 96 2.28 -10.00 -15.35
C THR A 96 3.51 -9.37 -14.70
N ILE A 97 3.28 -8.65 -13.61
CA ILE A 97 4.34 -8.13 -12.75
C ILE A 97 4.34 -8.85 -11.40
N GLU A 98 5.51 -8.89 -10.79
CA GLU A 98 5.73 -9.28 -9.40
C GLU A 98 6.08 -8.06 -8.58
N LEU A 99 5.48 -7.93 -7.39
CA LEU A 99 5.88 -7.03 -6.32
C LEU A 99 6.24 -7.87 -5.10
N ASN A 100 7.18 -7.38 -4.28
CA ASN A 100 7.46 -7.94 -2.95
C ASN A 100 7.19 -6.86 -1.92
N VAL A 101 5.99 -6.84 -1.35
CA VAL A 101 5.51 -5.77 -0.47
C VAL A 101 4.55 -6.30 0.59
N VAL A 102 4.40 -5.55 1.66
CA VAL A 102 3.37 -5.78 2.67
C VAL A 102 1.99 -5.52 2.07
N VAL A 103 1.06 -6.45 2.30
CA VAL A 103 -0.35 -6.25 1.92
C VAL A 103 -0.99 -5.28 2.90
N ASN A 104 -1.14 -4.04 2.47
CA ASN A 104 -1.73 -2.96 3.26
C ASN A 104 -2.90 -2.27 2.53
N TYR A 105 -3.50 -1.30 3.20
CA TYR A 105 -4.64 -0.55 2.67
C TYR A 105 -4.30 0.19 1.36
N GLU A 106 -3.12 0.78 1.27
CA GLU A 106 -2.68 1.56 0.11
C GLU A 106 -2.50 0.67 -1.13
N LEU A 107 -1.95 -0.54 -0.96
CA LEU A 107 -1.87 -1.52 -2.04
C LEU A 107 -3.27 -1.92 -2.53
N GLU A 108 -4.20 -2.20 -1.60
CA GLU A 108 -5.59 -2.52 -1.94
C GLU A 108 -6.28 -1.39 -2.70
N GLN A 109 -6.12 -0.14 -2.25
CA GLN A 109 -6.67 1.02 -2.95
C GLN A 109 -6.05 1.21 -4.32
N LYS A 110 -4.75 0.99 -4.43
CA LYS A 110 -4.03 1.08 -5.70
C LYS A 110 -4.56 0.07 -6.70
N ILE A 111 -4.76 -1.19 -6.27
CA ILE A 111 -5.32 -2.25 -7.12
C ILE A 111 -6.75 -1.88 -7.56
N LEU A 112 -7.61 -1.47 -6.61
CA LEU A 112 -8.99 -1.10 -6.92
C LEU A 112 -9.09 0.09 -7.87
N SER A 113 -8.13 1.02 -7.83
CA SER A 113 -8.10 2.17 -8.74
C SER A 113 -7.88 1.80 -10.20
N TRP A 114 -7.41 0.59 -10.49
CA TRP A 114 -7.23 0.07 -11.83
C TRP A 114 -8.45 -0.69 -12.38
N GLY A 115 -9.45 -0.93 -11.52
CA GLY A 115 -10.72 -1.55 -11.91
C GLY A 115 -10.52 -2.89 -12.61
N ASN A 116 -11.06 -3.00 -13.82
CA ASN A 116 -11.02 -4.21 -14.63
C ASN A 116 -9.71 -4.40 -15.43
N TYR A 117 -8.76 -3.49 -15.35
CA TYR A 117 -7.49 -3.57 -16.09
C TYR A 117 -6.43 -4.41 -15.39
N VAL A 118 -6.66 -4.80 -14.13
CA VAL A 118 -5.73 -5.59 -13.33
C VAL A 118 -6.43 -6.80 -12.70
N GLU A 119 -5.75 -7.93 -12.73
CA GLU A 119 -6.15 -9.16 -12.03
C GLU A 119 -5.08 -9.58 -11.04
N ILE A 120 -5.48 -9.94 -9.83
CA ILE A 120 -4.58 -10.50 -8.81
C ILE A 120 -4.47 -12.00 -9.05
N LEU A 121 -3.26 -12.47 -9.35
CA LEU A 121 -2.98 -13.90 -9.48
C LEU A 121 -2.56 -14.53 -8.14
N LYS A 122 -1.78 -13.77 -7.33
CA LYS A 122 -1.30 -14.16 -6.00
C LYS A 122 -1.15 -12.94 -5.10
N PRO A 123 -1.28 -13.10 -3.79
CA PRO A 123 -1.77 -14.29 -3.07
C PRO A 123 -3.30 -14.44 -3.18
N VAL A 124 -3.81 -15.63 -2.94
CA VAL A 124 -5.26 -15.92 -2.99
C VAL A 124 -6.02 -15.10 -1.95
N SER A 125 -5.44 -14.88 -0.77
CA SER A 125 -6.02 -14.05 0.31
C SER A 125 -6.33 -12.63 -0.16
N LEU A 126 -5.39 -11.97 -0.85
CA LEU A 126 -5.57 -10.63 -1.40
C LEU A 126 -6.61 -10.64 -2.53
N ARG A 127 -6.57 -11.66 -3.41
CA ARG A 127 -7.54 -11.83 -4.49
C ARG A 127 -8.98 -11.90 -3.94
N GLU A 128 -9.24 -12.76 -2.97
CA GLU A 128 -10.57 -12.91 -2.38
C GLU A 128 -11.01 -11.64 -1.62
N LYS A 129 -10.09 -10.96 -0.94
CA LYS A 129 -10.38 -9.69 -0.29
C LYS A 129 -10.80 -8.60 -1.28
N ILE A 130 -10.08 -8.43 -2.38
CA ILE A 130 -10.43 -7.44 -3.42
C ILE A 130 -11.73 -7.83 -4.13
N LYS A 131 -11.94 -9.11 -4.43
CA LYS A 131 -13.20 -9.62 -4.99
C LYS A 131 -14.41 -9.29 -4.12
N SER A 132 -14.31 -9.49 -2.79
CA SER A 132 -15.37 -9.09 -1.84
C SER A 132 -15.65 -7.60 -1.94
N ARG A 133 -14.63 -6.75 -1.92
CA ARG A 133 -14.79 -5.29 -2.00
C ARG A 133 -15.42 -4.83 -3.32
N ILE A 134 -15.09 -5.48 -4.43
CA ILE A 134 -15.72 -5.20 -5.73
C ILE A 134 -17.21 -5.59 -5.70
N LYS A 135 -17.54 -6.75 -5.10
CA LYS A 135 -18.91 -7.18 -4.92
C LYS A 135 -19.72 -6.20 -4.07
N ASP A 136 -19.18 -5.79 -2.91
CA ASP A 136 -19.81 -4.79 -2.03
C ASP A 136 -20.00 -3.44 -2.76
N SER A 137 -19.10 -3.12 -3.69
CA SER A 137 -19.24 -1.93 -4.52
C SER A 137 -20.35 -2.07 -5.55
N LEU A 138 -20.45 -3.21 -6.23
CA LEU A 138 -21.48 -3.49 -7.22
C LEU A 138 -22.89 -3.41 -6.60
N GLU A 139 -23.07 -3.99 -5.42
CA GLU A 139 -24.35 -3.98 -4.70
C GLU A 139 -24.89 -2.57 -4.42
N LYS A 140 -24.01 -1.54 -4.39
CA LYS A 140 -24.42 -0.13 -4.21
C LYS A 140 -25.00 0.49 -5.48
N TYR A 141 -24.75 -0.07 -6.64
CA TYR A 141 -25.28 0.41 -7.93
C TYR A 141 -26.51 -0.39 -8.40
N ASP A 142 -26.79 -1.51 -7.73
CA ASP A 142 -27.96 -2.36 -8.02
C ASP A 142 -29.21 -1.97 -7.21
N GLN A 143 -29.18 -0.80 -6.49
CA GLN A 143 -30.28 -0.30 -5.66
C GLN A 143 -31.17 0.67 -6.43
#